data_edea21c5b51f60390ff4031f74e57abe
#
_entry.id   edea21c5b51f60390ff4031f74e57abe
#
_cell.length_a   1.000
_cell.length_b   1.000
_cell.length_c   1.000
_cell.angle_alpha   90.00
_cell.angle_beta   90.00
_cell.angle_gamma   90.00
#
_symmetry.space_group_name_H-M   'P 1'
#
loop_
_entity.id
_entity.type
_entity.pdbx_description
1 polymer ?
#
loop_
_entity_poly.entity_id
_entity_poly.type
_entity_poly.pdbx_seq_one_letter_code
_entity_poly.pdbx_strand_id
1 'polypeptide(L)'
;MINEILLIGDVSDFDVIPNKIIEDRNIKKFTFDLNVHTILKNKKIEHEIAENLLTEEDRSKIFNQMLEFRRWHTKEISNNLEFENVDLLKLFDTHEFSSYLMPILINFILIKKIIDQEKPEKIISTDLFKKIINSYTKNSNIKNEYFINENENEKKILWDKITIKYDIGKFSISFNLSKKLYLKFKKIHESILGFFNNFWYSDDLSKKSIIFLEFNPAIHSVLFKKLKNYDGNIVLINRRRSAVWNKKSSTIVRDSNLKIVNFDKILDKNKKQKISTLVADYSKKLEVFWENSDFFN
;
A
#
# COMPACT_ATOMS: atom_id res chain seq x y z
N MET A 1 -0.51 -40.15 -12.78
CA MET A 1 -0.02 -39.24 -11.71
C MET A 1 -0.97 -38.07 -11.68
N ILE A 2 -1.41 -37.69 -10.50
CA ILE A 2 -2.27 -36.50 -10.32
C ILE A 2 -1.40 -35.28 -10.64
N ASN A 3 -1.85 -34.40 -11.53
CA ASN A 3 -1.12 -33.17 -11.86
C ASN A 3 -1.34 -32.13 -10.77
N GLU A 4 -0.38 -32.02 -9.84
CA GLU A 4 -0.44 -31.09 -8.71
C GLU A 4 0.51 -29.92 -8.94
N ILE A 5 0.04 -28.70 -8.63
CA ILE A 5 0.86 -27.50 -8.64
C ILE A 5 0.90 -26.85 -7.27
N LEU A 6 2.03 -26.21 -6.94
CA LEU A 6 2.24 -25.41 -5.75
C LEU A 6 2.55 -23.96 -6.14
N LEU A 7 1.75 -23.03 -5.64
CA LEU A 7 1.95 -21.58 -5.83
C LEU A 7 2.53 -20.98 -4.55
N ILE A 8 3.72 -20.37 -4.64
CA ILE A 8 4.44 -19.76 -3.51
C ILE A 8 4.53 -18.26 -3.75
N GLY A 9 3.82 -17.48 -2.94
CA GLY A 9 3.64 -16.06 -3.11
C GLY A 9 4.75 -15.21 -2.50
N ASP A 10 5.18 -15.56 -1.28
CA ASP A 10 6.25 -14.86 -0.58
C ASP A 10 7.03 -15.77 0.37
N VAL A 11 8.06 -15.20 1.01
CA VAL A 11 8.94 -15.96 1.91
C VAL A 11 8.21 -16.52 3.13
N SER A 12 7.14 -15.88 3.59
CA SER A 12 6.37 -16.35 4.75
C SER A 12 5.61 -17.65 4.47
N ASP A 13 5.41 -18.01 3.20
CA ASP A 13 4.77 -19.26 2.81
C ASP A 13 5.58 -20.49 3.27
N PHE A 14 6.91 -20.34 3.42
CA PHE A 14 7.75 -21.41 3.96
C PHE A 14 7.49 -21.73 5.43
N ASP A 15 6.88 -20.82 6.18
CA ASP A 15 6.57 -21.02 7.59
C ASP A 15 5.32 -21.88 7.78
N VAL A 16 4.45 -21.95 6.77
CA VAL A 16 3.14 -22.62 6.86
C VAL A 16 3.00 -23.81 5.93
N ILE A 17 3.66 -23.79 4.76
CA ILE A 17 3.63 -24.94 3.83
C ILE A 17 4.64 -25.98 4.32
N PRO A 18 4.21 -27.23 4.56
CA PRO A 18 5.10 -28.28 5.00
C PRO A 18 6.27 -28.52 4.03
N ASN A 19 7.50 -28.65 4.55
CA ASN A 19 8.69 -28.90 3.73
C ASN A 19 8.55 -30.12 2.81
N LYS A 20 7.85 -31.17 3.24
CA LYS A 20 7.57 -32.34 2.41
C LYS A 20 6.85 -32.03 1.10
N ILE A 21 5.97 -30.99 1.08
CA ILE A 21 5.27 -30.53 -0.11
C ILE A 21 6.20 -29.68 -0.98
N ILE A 22 6.98 -28.81 -0.34
CA ILE A 22 7.94 -27.94 -1.04
C ILE A 22 9.04 -28.75 -1.73
N GLU A 23 9.47 -29.86 -1.12
CA GLU A 23 10.56 -30.72 -1.61
C GLU A 23 10.07 -31.87 -2.50
N ASP A 24 8.74 -32.08 -2.61
CA ASP A 24 8.17 -33.14 -3.46
C ASP A 24 8.40 -32.84 -4.94
N ARG A 25 9.15 -33.71 -5.62
CA ARG A 25 9.50 -33.56 -7.03
C ARG A 25 8.32 -33.80 -8.00
N ASN A 26 7.25 -34.45 -7.51
CA ASN A 26 6.06 -34.68 -8.33
C ASN A 26 5.15 -33.46 -8.40
N ILE A 27 5.33 -32.47 -7.53
CA ILE A 27 4.57 -31.25 -7.49
C ILE A 27 5.32 -30.16 -8.28
N LYS A 28 4.71 -29.63 -9.32
CA LYS A 28 5.26 -28.50 -10.09
C LYS A 28 5.10 -27.21 -9.29
N LYS A 29 6.16 -26.42 -9.18
CA LYS A 29 6.20 -25.21 -8.31
C LYS A 29 6.33 -23.96 -9.14
N PHE A 30 5.55 -22.94 -8.76
CA PHE A 30 5.60 -21.59 -9.33
C PHE A 30 5.87 -20.58 -8.23
N THR A 31 6.82 -19.67 -8.45
CA THR A 31 7.17 -18.62 -7.52
C THR A 31 6.75 -17.26 -8.05
N PHE A 32 6.18 -16.43 -7.17
CA PHE A 32 5.73 -15.06 -7.47
C PHE A 32 6.63 -13.98 -6.85
N ASP A 33 7.65 -14.40 -6.10
CA ASP A 33 8.59 -13.50 -5.42
C ASP A 33 10.04 -13.91 -5.71
N LEU A 34 10.90 -12.92 -5.95
CA LEU A 34 12.30 -13.15 -6.30
C LEU A 34 13.12 -13.73 -5.13
N ASN A 35 12.75 -13.39 -3.88
CA ASN A 35 13.43 -13.96 -2.71
C ASN A 35 13.08 -15.45 -2.56
N VAL A 36 11.82 -15.83 -2.83
CA VAL A 36 11.39 -17.24 -2.88
C VAL A 36 12.17 -17.99 -3.94
N HIS A 37 12.29 -17.43 -5.17
CA HIS A 37 13.14 -18.00 -6.22
C HIS A 37 14.58 -18.25 -5.72
N THR A 38 15.16 -17.25 -5.08
CA THR A 38 16.54 -17.35 -4.57
C THR A 38 16.68 -18.47 -3.52
N ILE A 39 15.72 -18.59 -2.61
CA ILE A 39 15.71 -19.64 -1.57
C ILE A 39 15.61 -21.04 -2.21
N LEU A 40 14.65 -21.24 -3.12
CA LEU A 40 14.44 -22.53 -3.79
C LEU A 40 15.65 -22.93 -4.64
N LYS A 41 16.24 -21.97 -5.38
CA LYS A 41 17.46 -22.18 -6.15
C LYS A 41 18.62 -22.60 -5.27
N ASN A 42 18.83 -21.96 -4.12
CA ASN A 42 19.88 -22.33 -3.17
C ASN A 42 19.66 -23.74 -2.58
N LYS A 43 18.40 -24.11 -2.37
CA LYS A 43 18.00 -25.47 -1.93
C LYS A 43 18.02 -26.50 -3.06
N LYS A 44 18.31 -26.11 -4.31
CA LYS A 44 18.28 -26.97 -5.51
C LYS A 44 16.90 -27.60 -5.73
N ILE A 45 15.83 -26.88 -5.39
CA ILE A 45 14.46 -27.29 -5.63
C ILE A 45 14.03 -26.74 -6.99
N GLU A 46 13.55 -27.63 -7.87
CA GLU A 46 13.07 -27.28 -9.20
C GLU A 46 11.77 -26.44 -9.09
N HIS A 47 11.72 -25.35 -9.82
CA HIS A 47 10.59 -24.42 -9.83
C HIS A 47 10.64 -23.49 -11.03
N GLU A 48 9.52 -22.89 -11.37
CA GLU A 48 9.39 -21.87 -12.39
C GLU A 48 9.09 -20.50 -11.76
N ILE A 49 9.59 -19.45 -12.40
CA ILE A 49 9.24 -18.07 -12.02
C ILE A 49 7.96 -17.70 -12.79
N ALA A 50 6.88 -17.47 -12.06
CA ALA A 50 5.56 -17.18 -12.66
C ALA A 50 5.61 -15.98 -13.60
N GLU A 51 6.38 -14.93 -13.28
CA GLU A 51 6.50 -13.72 -14.10
C GLU A 51 7.04 -13.97 -15.51
N ASN A 52 7.77 -15.08 -15.73
CA ASN A 52 8.26 -15.46 -17.06
C ASN A 52 7.12 -15.85 -18.02
N LEU A 53 5.93 -16.11 -17.51
CA LEU A 53 4.73 -16.41 -18.33
C LEU A 53 4.07 -15.14 -18.90
N LEU A 54 4.45 -13.94 -18.42
CA LEU A 54 3.91 -12.69 -18.97
C LEU A 54 4.52 -12.37 -20.33
N THR A 55 3.65 -12.22 -21.31
CA THR A 55 4.03 -11.68 -22.61
C THR A 55 4.02 -10.15 -22.60
N GLU A 56 4.58 -9.52 -23.64
CA GLU A 56 4.49 -8.07 -23.83
C GLU A 56 3.03 -7.60 -24.00
N GLU A 57 2.18 -8.43 -24.60
CA GLU A 57 0.75 -8.15 -24.71
C GLU A 57 0.07 -8.12 -23.33
N ASP A 58 0.40 -9.08 -22.47
CA ASP A 58 -0.12 -9.08 -21.09
C ASP A 58 0.32 -7.84 -20.31
N ARG A 59 1.59 -7.48 -20.42
CA ARG A 59 2.13 -6.26 -19.77
C ARG A 59 1.40 -5.01 -20.26
N SER A 60 1.16 -4.92 -21.55
CA SER A 60 0.39 -3.82 -22.15
C SER A 60 -1.06 -3.80 -21.68
N LYS A 61 -1.72 -4.95 -21.57
CA LYS A 61 -3.08 -5.07 -21.04
C LYS A 61 -3.13 -4.63 -19.59
N ILE A 62 -2.23 -5.12 -18.74
CA ILE A 62 -2.14 -4.73 -17.33
C ILE A 62 -1.99 -3.21 -17.20
N PHE A 63 -1.08 -2.63 -18.00
CA PHE A 63 -0.85 -1.19 -17.97
C PHE A 63 -2.08 -0.40 -18.37
N ASN A 64 -2.75 -0.80 -19.45
CA ASN A 64 -3.97 -0.14 -19.93
C ASN A 64 -5.12 -0.26 -18.91
N GLN A 65 -5.33 -1.45 -18.34
CA GLN A 65 -6.30 -1.64 -17.27
C GLN A 65 -6.01 -0.75 -16.07
N MET A 66 -4.74 -0.61 -15.69
CA MET A 66 -4.34 0.27 -14.60
C MET A 66 -4.64 1.76 -14.89
N LEU A 67 -4.50 2.19 -16.15
CA LEU A 67 -4.88 3.54 -16.55
C LEU A 67 -6.39 3.75 -16.51
N GLU A 68 -7.16 2.77 -16.89
CA GLU A 68 -8.62 2.79 -16.83
C GLU A 68 -9.11 2.77 -15.39
N PHE A 69 -8.51 1.97 -14.52
CA PHE A 69 -8.83 1.93 -13.09
C PHE A 69 -8.67 3.28 -12.39
N ARG A 70 -7.79 4.15 -12.86
CA ARG A 70 -7.70 5.52 -12.34
C ARG A 70 -8.96 6.35 -12.60
N ARG A 71 -9.80 5.93 -13.55
CA ARG A 71 -11.02 6.62 -13.98
C ARG A 71 -12.31 5.86 -13.61
N TRP A 72 -12.19 4.71 -12.92
CA TRP A 72 -13.35 3.87 -12.59
C TRP A 72 -14.45 4.62 -11.83
N HIS A 73 -14.08 5.61 -11.03
CA HIS A 73 -14.98 6.38 -10.19
C HIS A 73 -15.66 7.57 -10.88
N THR A 74 -15.34 7.85 -12.15
CA THR A 74 -15.84 9.08 -12.80
C THR A 74 -17.27 8.97 -13.32
N LYS A 75 -17.87 7.78 -13.39
CA LYS A 75 -19.16 7.60 -14.07
C LYS A 75 -20.37 7.51 -13.14
N GLU A 76 -20.39 6.67 -12.15
CA GLU A 76 -21.62 6.42 -11.37
C GLU A 76 -21.43 6.49 -9.85
N ILE A 77 -20.22 6.36 -9.39
CA ILE A 77 -19.90 6.23 -7.96
C ILE A 77 -19.62 7.59 -7.32
N SER A 78 -19.15 8.59 -8.08
CA SER A 78 -18.79 9.89 -7.56
C SER A 78 -19.96 10.56 -6.81
N ASN A 79 -21.19 10.42 -7.31
CA ASN A 79 -22.36 11.01 -6.69
C ASN A 79 -22.71 10.41 -5.32
N ASN A 80 -22.24 9.19 -5.04
CA ASN A 80 -22.53 8.49 -3.79
C ASN A 80 -21.42 8.62 -2.73
N LEU A 81 -20.28 9.19 -3.11
CA LEU A 81 -19.08 9.31 -2.27
C LEU A 81 -18.64 10.77 -2.08
N GLU A 82 -19.61 11.67 -2.10
CA GLU A 82 -19.39 13.10 -1.88
C GLU A 82 -19.57 13.45 -0.40
N PHE A 83 -18.63 14.22 0.15
CA PHE A 83 -18.69 14.75 1.50
C PHE A 83 -18.44 16.26 1.47
N GLU A 84 -19.40 17.05 1.94
CA GLU A 84 -19.33 18.52 1.94
C GLU A 84 -18.94 19.09 0.55
N ASN A 85 -19.55 18.59 -0.52
CA ASN A 85 -19.28 18.93 -1.92
C ASN A 85 -17.86 18.55 -2.40
N VAL A 86 -17.18 17.64 -1.71
CA VAL A 86 -15.89 17.10 -2.12
C VAL A 86 -16.04 15.64 -2.51
N ASP A 87 -15.73 15.32 -3.76
CA ASP A 87 -15.64 13.94 -4.22
C ASP A 87 -14.44 13.26 -3.53
N LEU A 88 -14.75 12.33 -2.62
CA LEU A 88 -13.72 11.66 -1.82
C LEU A 88 -12.80 10.78 -2.67
N LEU A 89 -13.27 10.28 -3.81
CA LEU A 89 -12.46 9.46 -4.70
C LEU A 89 -11.41 10.28 -5.46
N LYS A 90 -11.65 11.56 -5.69
CA LYS A 90 -10.65 12.48 -6.26
C LYS A 90 -9.49 12.76 -5.29
N LEU A 91 -9.70 12.52 -3.98
CA LEU A 91 -8.65 12.64 -2.99
C LEU A 91 -7.79 11.37 -2.86
N PHE A 92 -8.17 10.32 -3.58
CA PHE A 92 -7.43 9.06 -3.53
C PHE A 92 -6.04 9.24 -4.14
N ASP A 93 -5.01 8.81 -3.41
CA ASP A 93 -3.67 8.75 -3.96
C ASP A 93 -3.60 7.66 -5.03
N THR A 94 -3.72 8.08 -6.29
CA THR A 94 -3.74 7.17 -7.44
C THR A 94 -2.45 6.35 -7.55
N HIS A 95 -1.33 6.85 -7.03
CA HIS A 95 -0.07 6.12 -7.02
C HIS A 95 -0.10 4.98 -5.99
N GLU A 96 -0.61 5.23 -4.79
CA GLU A 96 -0.76 4.17 -3.77
C GLU A 96 -1.74 3.11 -4.22
N PHE A 97 -2.87 3.54 -4.77
CA PHE A 97 -3.88 2.63 -5.32
C PHE A 97 -3.30 1.75 -6.45
N SER A 98 -2.57 2.37 -7.39
CA SER A 98 -1.92 1.63 -8.47
C SER A 98 -0.87 0.65 -7.94
N SER A 99 -0.08 1.05 -6.96
CA SER A 99 0.94 0.21 -6.34
C SER A 99 0.34 -0.98 -5.57
N TYR A 100 -0.88 -0.84 -5.07
CA TYR A 100 -1.61 -1.93 -4.43
C TYR A 100 -2.28 -2.86 -5.44
N LEU A 101 -2.93 -2.31 -6.46
CA LEU A 101 -3.74 -3.07 -7.41
C LEU A 101 -2.91 -3.81 -8.45
N MET A 102 -1.79 -3.21 -8.90
CA MET A 102 -0.96 -3.81 -9.95
C MET A 102 -0.45 -5.22 -9.60
N PRO A 103 0.10 -5.51 -8.41
CA PRO A 103 0.48 -6.87 -8.05
C PRO A 103 -0.70 -7.85 -8.06
N ILE A 104 -1.89 -7.41 -7.67
CA ILE A 104 -3.10 -8.25 -7.68
C ILE A 104 -3.48 -8.61 -9.12
N LEU A 105 -3.49 -7.65 -10.05
CA LEU A 105 -3.77 -7.89 -11.46
C LEU A 105 -2.73 -8.81 -12.11
N ILE A 106 -1.47 -8.60 -11.81
CA ILE A 106 -0.38 -9.46 -12.28
C ILE A 106 -0.62 -10.90 -11.81
N ASN A 107 -0.85 -11.09 -10.51
CA ASN A 107 -1.09 -12.41 -9.94
C ASN A 107 -2.35 -13.07 -10.53
N PHE A 108 -3.40 -12.27 -10.78
CA PHE A 108 -4.62 -12.74 -11.40
C PHE A 108 -4.34 -13.33 -12.80
N ILE A 109 -3.63 -12.61 -13.66
CA ILE A 109 -3.28 -13.06 -15.00
C ILE A 109 -2.34 -14.27 -14.96
N LEU A 110 -1.34 -14.24 -14.08
CA LEU A 110 -0.38 -15.32 -13.93
C LEU A 110 -1.03 -16.63 -13.49
N ILE A 111 -1.87 -16.58 -12.46
CA ILE A 111 -2.58 -17.76 -11.94
C ILE A 111 -3.50 -18.32 -13.02
N LYS A 112 -4.21 -17.48 -13.77
CA LYS A 112 -5.01 -17.92 -14.91
C LYS A 112 -4.16 -18.67 -15.92
N LYS A 113 -3.04 -18.09 -16.36
CA LYS A 113 -2.14 -18.71 -17.33
C LYS A 113 -1.59 -20.05 -16.82
N ILE A 114 -1.19 -20.12 -15.57
CA ILE A 114 -0.70 -21.37 -14.97
C ILE A 114 -1.81 -22.43 -15.01
N ILE A 115 -3.05 -22.10 -14.62
CA ILE A 115 -4.16 -23.03 -14.67
C ILE A 115 -4.47 -23.49 -16.10
N ASP A 116 -4.49 -22.57 -17.05
CA ASP A 116 -4.80 -22.85 -18.46
C ASP A 116 -3.71 -23.72 -19.12
N GLN A 117 -2.44 -23.52 -18.79
CA GLN A 117 -1.31 -24.25 -19.35
C GLN A 117 -1.12 -25.63 -18.71
N GLU A 118 -1.12 -25.67 -17.38
CA GLU A 118 -0.83 -26.88 -16.61
C GLU A 118 -2.04 -27.80 -16.48
N LYS A 119 -3.25 -27.25 -16.54
CA LYS A 119 -4.52 -28.00 -16.33
C LYS A 119 -4.45 -28.89 -15.09
N PRO A 120 -4.14 -28.31 -13.92
CA PRO A 120 -3.90 -29.10 -12.71
C PRO A 120 -5.16 -29.77 -12.21
N GLU A 121 -5.01 -30.94 -11.60
CA GLU A 121 -6.05 -31.60 -10.85
C GLU A 121 -6.14 -31.09 -9.42
N LYS A 122 -5.01 -30.54 -8.91
CA LYS A 122 -4.93 -29.98 -7.58
C LYS A 122 -4.02 -28.73 -7.54
N ILE A 123 -4.48 -27.69 -6.86
CA ILE A 123 -3.73 -26.48 -6.59
C ILE A 123 -3.47 -26.36 -5.09
N ILE A 124 -2.21 -26.21 -4.73
CA ILE A 124 -1.76 -26.00 -3.35
C ILE A 124 -1.23 -24.57 -3.24
N SER A 125 -1.66 -23.85 -2.22
CA SER A 125 -1.24 -22.45 -2.02
C SER A 125 -1.45 -22.03 -0.56
N THR A 126 -1.05 -20.82 -0.24
CA THR A 126 -1.50 -20.13 0.98
C THR A 126 -2.78 -19.34 0.72
N ASP A 127 -3.35 -18.75 1.75
CA ASP A 127 -4.56 -17.91 1.66
C ASP A 127 -4.34 -16.62 0.84
N LEU A 128 -3.08 -16.23 0.59
CA LEU A 128 -2.72 -15.09 -0.27
C LEU A 128 -3.42 -15.13 -1.64
N PHE A 129 -3.43 -16.31 -2.28
CA PHE A 129 -4.02 -16.48 -3.61
C PHE A 129 -5.44 -17.08 -3.60
N LYS A 130 -5.98 -17.40 -2.42
CA LYS A 130 -7.26 -18.13 -2.26
C LYS A 130 -8.40 -17.49 -3.04
N LYS A 131 -8.58 -16.17 -2.97
CA LYS A 131 -9.66 -15.48 -3.67
C LYS A 131 -9.52 -15.60 -5.20
N ILE A 132 -8.30 -15.44 -5.69
CA ILE A 132 -7.99 -15.53 -7.13
C ILE A 132 -8.22 -16.94 -7.64
N ILE A 133 -7.66 -17.94 -6.96
CA ILE A 133 -7.80 -19.35 -7.35
C ILE A 133 -9.29 -19.75 -7.35
N ASN A 134 -10.03 -19.41 -6.30
CA ASN A 134 -11.44 -19.74 -6.21
C ASN A 134 -12.28 -19.09 -7.32
N SER A 135 -11.93 -17.90 -7.79
CA SER A 135 -12.64 -17.25 -8.89
C SER A 135 -12.54 -18.06 -10.19
N TYR A 136 -11.38 -18.69 -10.44
CA TYR A 136 -11.15 -19.51 -11.64
C TYR A 136 -11.63 -20.96 -11.51
N THR A 137 -11.62 -21.50 -10.29
CA THR A 137 -11.90 -22.92 -10.08
C THR A 137 -13.33 -23.21 -9.62
N LYS A 138 -14.16 -22.17 -9.41
CA LYS A 138 -15.53 -22.29 -8.88
C LYS A 138 -16.38 -23.29 -9.64
N ASN A 139 -16.22 -23.40 -10.95
CA ASN A 139 -16.98 -24.28 -11.84
C ASN A 139 -16.13 -25.41 -12.44
N SER A 140 -15.00 -25.74 -11.83
CA SER A 140 -14.08 -26.76 -12.29
C SER A 140 -14.00 -27.92 -11.28
N ASN A 141 -13.44 -29.05 -11.72
CA ASN A 141 -13.17 -30.20 -10.86
C ASN A 141 -11.80 -30.11 -10.15
N ILE A 142 -11.16 -28.95 -10.16
CA ILE A 142 -9.85 -28.73 -9.56
C ILE A 142 -9.98 -28.69 -8.05
N LYS A 143 -9.19 -29.49 -7.35
CA LYS A 143 -9.14 -29.50 -5.88
C LYS A 143 -8.19 -28.41 -5.40
N ASN A 144 -8.66 -27.58 -4.46
CA ASN A 144 -7.85 -26.52 -3.87
C ASN A 144 -7.48 -26.86 -2.43
N GLU A 145 -6.21 -26.76 -2.09
CA GLU A 145 -5.70 -26.91 -0.72
C GLU A 145 -5.00 -25.62 -0.31
N TYR A 146 -5.41 -25.06 0.85
CA TYR A 146 -4.88 -23.79 1.34
C TYR A 146 -4.24 -23.95 2.71
N PHE A 147 -3.03 -23.47 2.86
CA PHE A 147 -2.37 -23.32 4.15
C PHE A 147 -2.61 -21.90 4.66
N ILE A 148 -3.18 -21.79 5.87
CA ILE A 148 -3.54 -20.51 6.46
C ILE A 148 -2.37 -20.00 7.28
N ASN A 149 -1.92 -18.79 6.98
CA ASN A 149 -0.98 -18.08 7.80
C ASN A 149 -1.71 -17.25 8.87
N GLU A 150 -1.91 -17.82 10.06
CA GLU A 150 -2.61 -17.13 11.16
C GLU A 150 -1.95 -15.79 11.55
N ASN A 151 -0.68 -15.60 11.23
CA ASN A 151 0.05 -14.34 11.46
C ASN A 151 -0.25 -13.26 10.40
N GLU A 152 -0.90 -13.60 9.29
CA GLU A 152 -1.28 -12.64 8.25
C GLU A 152 -2.58 -11.88 8.50
N ASN A 153 -3.28 -12.11 9.61
CA ASN A 153 -4.48 -11.36 9.98
C ASN A 153 -4.25 -9.85 10.17
N GLU A 154 -3.00 -9.42 10.27
CA GLU A 154 -2.60 -8.03 9.98
C GLU A 154 -2.10 -7.98 8.53
N LYS A 155 -3.03 -7.90 7.56
CA LYS A 155 -2.68 -7.68 6.14
C LYS A 155 -1.54 -6.70 6.04
N LYS A 156 -0.44 -7.13 5.42
CA LYS A 156 0.70 -6.29 5.04
C LYS A 156 0.23 -5.16 4.11
N ILE A 157 -0.41 -4.17 4.70
CA ILE A 157 -0.55 -2.89 4.03
C ILE A 157 0.88 -2.41 3.82
N LEU A 158 1.21 -1.85 2.67
CA LEU A 158 2.50 -1.31 2.19
C LEU A 158 3.43 -0.64 3.23
N TRP A 159 3.06 -0.61 4.51
CA TRP A 159 3.63 0.21 5.56
C TRP A 159 3.93 -0.54 6.87
N ASP A 160 4.03 -1.86 6.86
CA ASP A 160 4.24 -2.60 8.13
C ASP A 160 5.62 -2.42 8.72
N LYS A 161 6.62 -2.18 7.90
CA LYS A 161 7.97 -1.86 8.33
C LYS A 161 8.43 -0.54 7.73
N ILE A 162 8.70 0.43 8.57
CA ILE A 162 9.27 1.72 8.17
C ILE A 162 10.74 1.71 8.52
N THR A 163 11.59 1.80 7.50
CA THR A 163 13.03 1.96 7.70
C THR A 163 13.36 3.43 7.89
N ILE A 164 13.83 3.79 9.06
CA ILE A 164 14.35 5.12 9.35
C ILE A 164 15.88 5.06 9.21
N LYS A 165 16.43 5.87 8.33
CA LYS A 165 17.87 6.03 8.17
C LYS A 165 18.30 7.35 8.80
N TYR A 166 19.24 7.28 9.71
CA TYR A 166 19.92 8.45 10.26
C TYR A 166 21.36 8.47 9.78
N ASP A 167 21.72 9.55 9.10
CA ASP A 167 23.10 9.79 8.68
C ASP A 167 23.76 10.70 9.72
N ILE A 168 24.72 10.15 10.45
CA ILE A 168 25.53 10.87 11.43
C ILE A 168 26.97 10.91 10.90
N GLY A 169 27.29 11.98 10.17
CA GLY A 169 28.59 12.13 9.52
C GLY A 169 28.85 11.05 8.47
N LYS A 170 29.82 10.17 8.72
CA LYS A 170 30.17 9.04 7.82
C LYS A 170 29.41 7.75 8.15
N PHE A 171 28.62 7.73 9.20
CA PHE A 171 27.88 6.55 9.64
C PHE A 171 26.40 6.71 9.31
N SER A 172 25.82 5.65 8.73
CA SER A 172 24.38 5.55 8.50
C SER A 172 23.83 4.44 9.39
N ILE A 173 22.91 4.79 10.26
CA ILE A 173 22.21 3.84 11.14
C ILE A 173 20.79 3.70 10.62
N SER A 174 20.37 2.46 10.33
CA SER A 174 19.02 2.17 9.90
C SER A 174 18.26 1.37 10.95
N PHE A 175 17.04 1.79 11.27
CA PHE A 175 16.15 1.09 12.17
C PHE A 175 14.87 0.69 11.42
N ASN A 176 14.48 -0.58 11.55
CA ASN A 176 13.19 -1.05 11.08
C ASN A 176 12.20 -0.97 12.24
N LEU A 177 11.18 -0.11 12.11
CA LEU A 177 10.14 0.05 13.10
C LEU A 177 8.82 -0.53 12.57
N SER A 178 8.06 -1.21 13.45
CA SER A 178 6.68 -1.54 13.13
C SER A 178 5.86 -0.25 12.99
N LYS A 179 4.83 -0.27 12.14
CA LYS A 179 3.91 0.87 11.94
C LYS A 179 3.39 1.45 13.26
N LYS A 180 2.99 0.58 14.19
CA LYS A 180 2.46 0.99 15.51
C LYS A 180 3.49 1.75 16.35
N LEU A 181 4.73 1.27 16.36
CA LEU A 181 5.83 1.90 17.07
C LEU A 181 6.23 3.23 16.41
N TYR A 182 6.33 3.23 15.08
CA TYR A 182 6.59 4.45 14.30
C TYR A 182 5.55 5.54 14.58
N LEU A 183 4.25 5.21 14.54
CA LEU A 183 3.19 6.18 14.80
C LEU A 183 3.23 6.74 16.23
N LYS A 184 3.62 5.93 17.22
CA LYS A 184 3.85 6.41 18.59
C LYS A 184 5.01 7.42 18.65
N PHE A 185 6.16 7.07 18.07
CA PHE A 185 7.32 7.99 18.01
C PHE A 185 6.99 9.26 17.23
N LYS A 186 6.32 9.12 16.08
CA LYS A 186 5.85 10.27 15.30
C LYS A 186 5.00 11.21 16.15
N LYS A 187 4.02 10.68 16.89
CA LYS A 187 3.12 11.48 17.73
C LYS A 187 3.87 12.23 18.83
N ILE A 188 4.83 11.59 19.50
CA ILE A 188 5.68 12.23 20.52
C ILE A 188 6.51 13.34 19.87
N HIS A 189 7.18 13.04 18.77
CA HIS A 189 8.01 13.98 18.04
C HIS A 189 7.22 15.20 17.55
N GLU A 190 6.04 14.98 16.94
CA GLU A 190 5.16 16.08 16.51
C GLU A 190 4.59 16.90 17.66
N SER A 191 4.36 16.30 18.82
CA SER A 191 3.95 17.03 20.02
C SER A 191 5.05 17.96 20.51
N ILE A 192 6.29 17.50 20.50
CA ILE A 192 7.46 18.32 20.86
C ILE A 192 7.64 19.45 19.84
N LEU A 193 7.60 19.14 18.55
CA LEU A 193 7.70 20.14 17.50
C LEU A 193 6.56 21.16 17.55
N GLY A 194 5.34 20.71 17.80
CA GLY A 194 4.16 21.56 17.91
C GLY A 194 4.27 22.52 19.11
N PHE A 195 4.89 22.10 20.20
CA PHE A 195 5.19 22.98 21.33
C PHE A 195 6.15 24.11 20.93
N PHE A 196 7.26 23.77 20.25
CA PHE A 196 8.21 24.79 19.78
C PHE A 196 7.63 25.66 18.65
N ASN A 197 6.80 25.09 17.77
CA ASN A 197 6.23 25.82 16.64
C ASN A 197 5.18 26.84 17.06
N ASN A 198 4.38 26.54 18.10
CA ASN A 198 3.42 27.49 18.69
C ASN A 198 4.09 28.72 19.31
N PHE A 199 5.37 28.61 19.67
CA PHE A 199 6.14 29.74 20.21
C PHE A 199 6.62 30.72 19.12
N TRP A 200 6.73 30.26 17.86
CA TRP A 200 7.40 31.00 16.79
C TRP A 200 6.47 31.42 15.66
N TYR A 201 5.21 31.01 15.73
CA TYR A 201 4.25 31.26 14.68
C TYR A 201 2.99 31.92 15.22
N SER A 202 2.77 33.19 14.84
CA SER A 202 1.50 33.88 15.07
C SER A 202 0.58 33.67 13.88
N ASP A 203 -0.60 33.07 14.12
CA ASP A 203 -1.64 32.96 13.10
C ASP A 203 -2.25 34.34 12.84
N ASP A 204 -2.06 34.86 11.66
CA ASP A 204 -2.89 35.93 11.16
C ASP A 204 -4.05 35.31 10.37
N LEU A 205 -5.19 35.15 11.03
CA LEU A 205 -6.39 34.52 10.45
C LEU A 205 -6.99 35.38 9.32
N SER A 206 -6.58 36.63 9.18
CA SER A 206 -7.01 37.53 8.08
C SER A 206 -6.31 37.21 6.77
N LYS A 207 -5.17 36.54 6.81
CA LYS A 207 -4.37 36.23 5.62
C LYS A 207 -4.78 34.93 4.96
N LYS A 208 -4.63 34.89 3.62
CA LYS A 208 -4.82 33.68 2.83
C LYS A 208 -3.83 32.60 3.27
N SER A 209 -4.28 31.34 3.28
CA SER A 209 -3.45 30.21 3.67
C SER A 209 -3.24 29.26 2.49
N ILE A 210 -1.99 28.80 2.33
CA ILE A 210 -1.64 27.67 1.45
C ILE A 210 -1.43 26.43 2.33
N ILE A 211 -2.15 25.36 2.04
CA ILE A 211 -2.05 24.11 2.79
C ILE A 211 -1.33 23.09 1.91
N PHE A 212 -0.25 22.53 2.44
CA PHE A 212 0.48 21.42 1.83
C PHE A 212 0.20 20.13 2.61
N LEU A 213 -0.25 19.10 1.89
CA LEU A 213 -0.52 17.77 2.45
C LEU A 213 0.63 16.83 2.12
N GLU A 214 1.19 16.16 3.13
CA GLU A 214 2.26 15.14 2.97
C GLU A 214 3.55 15.63 2.28
N PHE A 215 3.84 16.93 2.31
CA PHE A 215 5.08 17.48 1.74
C PHE A 215 6.26 17.32 2.70
N ASN A 216 7.41 16.92 2.14
CA ASN A 216 8.66 16.85 2.87
C ASN A 216 9.49 18.11 2.61
N PRO A 217 9.74 19.00 3.60
CA PRO A 217 10.47 20.23 3.42
C PRO A 217 11.91 20.03 2.90
N ALA A 218 12.58 18.94 3.31
CA ALA A 218 13.94 18.66 2.86
C ALA A 218 14.03 18.31 1.36
N ILE A 219 13.01 17.58 0.85
CA ILE A 219 12.91 17.21 -0.57
C ILE A 219 12.47 18.42 -1.39
N HIS A 220 11.45 19.13 -0.94
CA HIS A 220 10.85 20.27 -1.65
C HIS A 220 11.47 21.61 -1.23
N SER A 221 12.75 21.61 -0.88
CA SER A 221 13.45 22.78 -0.32
C SER A 221 13.42 24.01 -1.23
N VAL A 222 13.46 23.81 -2.54
CA VAL A 222 13.41 24.92 -3.52
C VAL A 222 12.03 25.60 -3.50
N LEU A 223 10.96 24.82 -3.41
CA LEU A 223 9.58 25.34 -3.30
C LEU A 223 9.46 26.21 -2.03
N PHE A 224 9.82 25.66 -0.88
CA PHE A 224 9.65 26.39 0.38
C PHE A 224 10.55 27.63 0.50
N LYS A 225 11.75 27.61 -0.07
CA LYS A 225 12.59 28.81 -0.17
C LYS A 225 11.95 29.92 -1.01
N LYS A 226 11.28 29.56 -2.11
CA LYS A 226 10.55 30.53 -2.94
C LYS A 226 9.31 31.09 -2.22
N LEU A 227 8.66 30.27 -1.39
CA LEU A 227 7.49 30.68 -0.61
C LEU A 227 7.84 31.56 0.60
N LYS A 228 9.11 31.73 0.93
CA LYS A 228 9.54 32.61 2.05
C LYS A 228 8.96 34.03 1.97
N ASN A 229 8.78 34.55 0.76
CA ASN A 229 8.26 35.90 0.51
C ASN A 229 6.73 35.91 0.29
N TYR A 230 6.04 34.80 0.51
CA TYR A 230 4.59 34.76 0.40
C TYR A 230 3.96 35.51 1.57
N ASP A 231 3.10 36.50 1.26
CA ASP A 231 2.38 37.26 2.27
C ASP A 231 1.10 36.56 2.72
N GLY A 232 1.25 35.39 3.27
CA GLY A 232 0.15 34.58 3.77
C GLY A 232 0.65 33.47 4.69
N ASN A 233 -0.27 32.66 5.16
CA ASN A 233 0.06 31.52 6.00
C ASN A 233 0.44 30.33 5.15
N ILE A 234 1.51 29.63 5.51
CA ILE A 234 1.90 28.36 4.88
C ILE A 234 1.80 27.27 5.91
N VAL A 235 0.90 26.31 5.68
CA VAL A 235 0.56 25.25 6.62
C VAL A 235 0.96 23.88 6.06
N LEU A 236 1.70 23.11 6.84
CA LEU A 236 2.04 21.72 6.55
C LEU A 236 1.22 20.77 7.39
N ILE A 237 0.51 19.86 6.73
CA ILE A 237 -0.27 18.79 7.37
C ILE A 237 0.26 17.45 6.87
N ASN A 238 1.00 16.75 7.73
CA ASN A 238 1.60 15.47 7.40
C ASN A 238 1.03 14.37 8.30
N ARG A 239 0.27 13.44 7.71
CA ARG A 239 -0.32 12.32 8.43
C ARG A 239 0.61 11.10 8.45
N ARG A 240 1.22 10.76 7.30
CA ARG A 240 2.01 9.54 7.13
C ARG A 240 3.42 9.67 7.71
N ARG A 241 4.11 10.75 7.35
CA ARG A 241 5.49 11.02 7.82
C ARG A 241 5.52 12.36 8.49
N SER A 242 6.34 12.52 9.52
CA SER A 242 6.56 13.85 10.09
C SER A 242 7.17 14.78 9.06
N ALA A 243 6.74 16.05 9.04
CA ALA A 243 7.31 17.08 8.17
C ALA A 243 8.79 17.36 8.51
N VAL A 244 9.16 17.21 9.77
CA VAL A 244 10.52 17.46 10.28
C VAL A 244 11.11 16.15 10.82
N TRP A 245 12.16 15.67 10.15
CA TRP A 245 12.90 14.47 10.56
C TRP A 245 14.40 14.69 10.75
N ASN A 246 14.93 15.78 10.23
CA ASN A 246 16.35 16.06 10.28
C ASN A 246 16.62 17.57 10.35
N LYS A 247 17.86 17.92 10.59
CA LYS A 247 18.30 19.32 10.69
C LYS A 247 17.92 20.14 9.44
N LYS A 248 18.04 19.55 8.24
CA LYS A 248 17.69 20.23 6.98
C LYS A 248 16.21 20.60 6.92
N SER A 249 15.31 19.66 7.22
CA SER A 249 13.85 19.92 7.24
C SER A 249 13.50 20.95 8.33
N SER A 250 14.11 20.86 9.52
CA SER A 250 13.90 21.81 10.61
C SER A 250 14.31 23.23 10.21
N THR A 251 15.49 23.40 9.60
CA THR A 251 15.97 24.69 9.12
C THR A 251 15.03 25.30 8.08
N ILE A 252 14.56 24.51 7.11
CA ILE A 252 13.65 25.00 6.07
C ILE A 252 12.30 25.42 6.67
N VAL A 253 11.75 24.65 7.59
CA VAL A 253 10.49 25.00 8.26
C VAL A 253 10.61 26.33 8.97
N ARG A 254 11.67 26.52 9.75
CA ARG A 254 11.96 27.78 10.45
C ARG A 254 12.18 28.94 9.49
N ASP A 255 13.07 28.77 8.52
CA ASP A 255 13.52 29.86 7.62
C ASP A 255 12.44 30.29 6.62
N SER A 256 11.47 29.42 6.35
CA SER A 256 10.33 29.69 5.46
C SER A 256 9.04 29.99 6.21
N ASN A 257 9.09 30.16 7.53
CA ASN A 257 7.94 30.47 8.38
C ASN A 257 6.75 29.51 8.16
N LEU A 258 7.04 28.20 8.13
CA LEU A 258 6.03 27.16 7.87
C LEU A 258 5.38 26.73 9.18
N LYS A 259 4.06 26.72 9.22
CA LYS A 259 3.28 26.16 10.33
C LYS A 259 3.09 24.66 10.14
N ILE A 260 3.48 23.86 11.12
CA ILE A 260 3.18 22.44 11.16
C ILE A 260 1.95 22.23 12.02
N VAL A 261 0.91 21.65 11.42
CA VAL A 261 -0.33 21.33 12.12
C VAL A 261 -0.47 19.82 12.25
N ASN A 262 -0.63 19.37 13.48
CA ASN A 262 -0.92 17.96 13.73
C ASN A 262 -2.39 17.68 13.38
N PHE A 263 -2.60 16.77 12.43
CA PHE A 263 -3.93 16.38 11.95
C PHE A 263 -4.86 15.95 13.11
N ASP A 264 -4.32 15.27 14.12
CA ASP A 264 -5.09 14.83 15.28
C ASP A 264 -5.64 15.99 16.14
N LYS A 265 -5.06 17.19 16.03
CA LYS A 265 -5.54 18.38 16.74
C LYS A 265 -6.63 19.14 15.98
N ILE A 266 -6.71 18.95 14.66
CA ILE A 266 -7.73 19.59 13.81
C ILE A 266 -9.10 18.98 14.05
N LEU A 267 -9.14 17.67 14.30
CA LEU A 267 -10.37 16.92 14.47
C LEU A 267 -10.67 16.69 15.95
N ASP A 268 -11.78 17.24 16.42
CA ASP A 268 -12.33 16.88 17.71
C ASP A 268 -12.84 15.42 17.72
N LYS A 269 -13.15 14.90 18.90
CA LYS A 269 -13.58 13.51 19.10
C LYS A 269 -14.86 13.18 18.32
N ASN A 270 -15.81 14.12 18.26
CA ASN A 270 -17.09 13.93 17.58
C ASN A 270 -16.90 13.88 16.06
N LYS A 271 -16.07 14.75 15.49
CA LYS A 271 -15.73 14.72 14.06
C LYS A 271 -15.00 13.44 13.68
N LYS A 272 -14.06 12.97 14.50
CA LYS A 272 -13.38 11.68 14.28
C LYS A 272 -14.36 10.51 14.26
N GLN A 273 -15.31 10.49 15.16
CA GLN A 273 -16.35 9.45 15.21
C GLN A 273 -17.26 9.51 13.98
N LYS A 274 -17.72 10.71 13.60
CA LYS A 274 -18.54 10.91 12.40
C LYS A 274 -17.80 10.44 11.14
N ILE A 275 -16.53 10.80 10.97
CA ILE A 275 -15.70 10.35 9.86
C ILE A 275 -15.55 8.82 9.86
N SER A 276 -15.31 8.21 11.03
CA SER A 276 -15.18 6.75 11.14
C SER A 276 -16.46 6.02 10.71
N THR A 277 -17.63 6.53 11.11
CA THR A 277 -18.91 5.98 10.68
C THR A 277 -19.11 6.11 9.17
N LEU A 278 -18.84 7.30 8.61
CA LEU A 278 -18.92 7.53 7.16
C LEU A 278 -17.99 6.60 6.37
N VAL A 279 -16.75 6.43 6.82
CA VAL A 279 -15.79 5.50 6.18
C VAL A 279 -16.33 4.07 6.19
N ALA A 280 -16.90 3.63 7.32
CA ALA A 280 -17.48 2.28 7.42
C ALA A 280 -18.69 2.10 6.47
N ASP A 281 -19.56 3.10 6.37
CA ASP A 281 -20.72 3.06 5.47
C ASP A 281 -20.30 3.07 3.99
N TYR A 282 -19.31 3.90 3.64
CA TYR A 282 -18.77 3.93 2.28
C TYR A 282 -18.01 2.65 1.93
N SER A 283 -17.28 2.05 2.87
CA SER A 283 -16.64 0.74 2.64
C SER A 283 -17.65 -0.34 2.30
N LYS A 284 -18.79 -0.40 3.01
CA LYS A 284 -19.86 -1.34 2.69
C LYS A 284 -20.48 -1.09 1.30
N LYS A 285 -20.71 0.18 0.94
CA LYS A 285 -21.22 0.52 -0.40
C LYS A 285 -20.25 0.12 -1.50
N LEU A 286 -18.95 0.31 -1.28
CA LEU A 286 -17.91 -0.13 -2.22
C LEU A 286 -17.84 -1.66 -2.31
N GLU A 287 -17.96 -2.40 -1.19
CA GLU A 287 -18.03 -3.86 -1.22
C GLU A 287 -19.20 -4.35 -2.10
N VAL A 288 -20.40 -3.85 -1.85
CA VAL A 288 -21.59 -4.21 -2.65
C VAL A 288 -21.39 -3.86 -4.13
N PHE A 289 -20.77 -2.72 -4.42
CA PHE A 289 -20.48 -2.34 -5.79
C PHE A 289 -19.48 -3.29 -6.45
N TRP A 290 -18.38 -3.65 -5.76
CA TRP A 290 -17.39 -4.59 -6.27
C TRP A 290 -17.95 -6.00 -6.49
N GLU A 291 -18.82 -6.47 -5.59
CA GLU A 291 -19.49 -7.77 -5.71
C GLU A 291 -20.43 -7.85 -6.92
N ASN A 292 -21.02 -6.72 -7.33
CA ASN A 292 -21.97 -6.64 -8.43
C ASN A 292 -21.35 -6.12 -9.74
N SER A 293 -20.05 -5.84 -9.76
CA SER A 293 -19.39 -5.30 -10.97
C SER A 293 -18.67 -6.40 -11.76
N ASP A 294 -18.87 -6.39 -13.08
CA ASP A 294 -18.20 -7.30 -14.04
C ASP A 294 -16.79 -6.79 -14.44
N PHE A 295 -16.03 -6.25 -13.49
CA PHE A 295 -14.72 -5.66 -13.79
C PHE A 295 -13.69 -6.64 -14.37
N PHE A 296 -13.90 -7.92 -14.20
CA PHE A 296 -12.94 -8.98 -14.56
C PHE A 296 -13.51 -9.98 -15.61
N ASN A 297 -14.67 -9.73 -16.17
CA ASN A 297 -15.26 -10.53 -17.26
C ASN A 297 -14.90 -9.99 -18.64
#